data_e2242ddff87410e023b97a286ce5c898
#
_entry.id   e2242ddff87410e023b97a286ce5c898
#
_cell.length_a   1.000
_cell.length_b   1.000
_cell.length_c   1.000
_cell.angle_alpha   90.00
_cell.angle_beta   90.00
_cell.angle_gamma   90.00
#
_symmetry.space_group_name_H-M   'P 1'
#
loop_
_entity.id
_entity.type
_entity.pdbx_description
1 polymer ?
#
loop_
_entity_poly.entity_id
_entity_poly.type
_entity_poly.pdbx_seq_one_letter_code
_entity_poly.pdbx_strand_id
1 'polypeptide(L)'
;VCNAMETLLVHEKVADEFLPQMLEDYFNAGVTIFGCEQTQKFDSRIQAATEEDWATEYGDLRLSVKIVRDLDEALAHIARYSTRHSECIVTRNMENARRFQAEVDAAVVYVNASTRFTDGFEFGFGAEIGISTQKLHARGPMALPELTSYKYLVTGNGQIRG
;
A
#
# COMPACT_ATOMS: atom_id res chain seq x y z
N VAL A 1 -6.26 1.09 11.36
CA VAL A 1 -4.80 1.31 11.36
C VAL A 1 -4.32 1.71 9.96
N CYS A 2 -3.32 2.58 9.88
CA CYS A 2 -2.85 3.23 8.62
C CYS A 2 -2.25 2.26 7.57
N ASN A 3 -1.86 1.06 7.97
CA ASN A 3 -1.32 0.01 7.10
C ASN A 3 -2.35 -1.09 6.75
N ALA A 4 -3.64 -0.88 7.06
CA ALA A 4 -4.71 -1.77 6.65
C ALA A 4 -5.01 -1.59 5.15
N MET A 5 -5.52 -2.65 4.54
CA MET A 5 -6.00 -2.59 3.16
C MET A 5 -7.31 -1.79 3.06
N GLU A 6 -7.35 -0.79 2.20
CA GLU A 6 -8.49 0.10 1.97
C GLU A 6 -9.07 -0.07 0.57
N THR A 7 -8.21 -0.44 -0.39
CA THR A 7 -8.58 -0.73 -1.77
C THR A 7 -7.95 -2.03 -2.23
N LEU A 8 -8.74 -2.88 -2.86
CA LEU A 8 -8.33 -4.13 -3.48
C LEU A 8 -8.55 -4.07 -4.99
N LEU A 9 -7.48 -4.21 -5.74
CA LEU A 9 -7.52 -4.31 -7.20
C LEU A 9 -7.39 -5.78 -7.61
N VAL A 10 -8.39 -6.32 -8.29
CA VAL A 10 -8.44 -7.72 -8.70
C VAL A 10 -8.33 -7.82 -10.22
N HIS A 11 -7.36 -8.59 -10.71
CA HIS A 11 -7.22 -8.80 -12.14
C HIS A 11 -8.42 -9.59 -12.69
N GLU A 12 -9.00 -9.15 -13.81
CA GLU A 12 -10.21 -9.72 -14.40
C GLU A 12 -10.15 -11.25 -14.58
N LYS A 13 -8.97 -11.80 -14.94
CA LYS A 13 -8.78 -13.25 -15.19
C LYS A 13 -8.88 -14.11 -13.95
N VAL A 14 -8.77 -13.55 -12.76
CA VAL A 14 -8.87 -14.28 -11.49
C VAL A 14 -10.12 -13.89 -10.70
N ALA A 15 -10.88 -12.92 -11.18
CA ALA A 15 -12.04 -12.39 -10.46
C ALA A 15 -13.09 -13.47 -10.17
N ASP A 16 -13.43 -14.28 -11.16
CA ASP A 16 -14.46 -15.33 -11.05
C ASP A 16 -14.09 -16.43 -10.04
N GLU A 17 -12.79 -16.72 -9.90
CA GLU A 17 -12.27 -17.71 -8.96
C GLU A 17 -12.10 -17.13 -7.55
N PHE A 18 -11.59 -15.90 -7.47
CA PHE A 18 -11.15 -15.30 -6.21
C PHE A 18 -12.26 -14.57 -5.45
N LEU A 19 -13.07 -13.76 -6.16
CA LEU A 19 -14.03 -12.86 -5.50
C LEU A 19 -15.13 -13.58 -4.71
N PRO A 20 -15.75 -14.69 -5.16
CA PRO A 20 -16.86 -15.28 -4.43
C PRO A 20 -16.49 -15.68 -2.99
N GLN A 21 -15.37 -16.36 -2.81
CA GLN A 21 -14.93 -16.78 -1.47
C GLN A 21 -14.48 -15.60 -0.63
N MET A 22 -13.71 -14.68 -1.20
CA MET A 22 -13.23 -13.48 -0.51
C MET A 22 -14.38 -12.60 -0.02
N LEU A 23 -15.41 -12.39 -0.86
CA LEU A 23 -16.58 -11.60 -0.49
C LEU A 23 -17.34 -12.23 0.67
N GLU A 24 -17.56 -13.56 0.63
CA GLU A 24 -18.25 -14.26 1.71
C GLU A 24 -17.49 -14.15 3.04
N ASP A 25 -16.17 -14.35 3.01
CA ASP A 25 -15.32 -14.23 4.21
C ASP A 25 -15.38 -12.82 4.79
N TYR A 26 -15.38 -11.79 3.94
CA TYR A 26 -15.41 -10.39 4.38
C TYR A 26 -16.78 -9.97 4.89
N PHE A 27 -17.86 -10.39 4.24
CA PHE A 27 -19.21 -10.13 4.74
C PHE A 27 -19.44 -10.82 6.08
N ASN A 28 -18.95 -12.05 6.27
CA ASN A 28 -19.01 -12.76 7.55
C ASN A 28 -18.20 -12.05 8.64
N ALA A 29 -17.14 -11.35 8.28
CA ALA A 29 -16.35 -10.50 9.16
C ALA A 29 -16.95 -9.10 9.40
N GLY A 30 -18.11 -8.80 8.81
CA GLY A 30 -18.79 -7.51 8.96
C GLY A 30 -18.22 -6.37 8.12
N VAL A 31 -17.45 -6.69 7.08
CA VAL A 31 -16.88 -5.67 6.18
C VAL A 31 -17.93 -5.19 5.19
N THR A 32 -18.07 -3.87 5.05
CA THR A 32 -18.85 -3.24 3.99
C THR A 32 -17.99 -3.13 2.73
N ILE A 33 -18.49 -3.65 1.61
CA ILE A 33 -17.76 -3.63 0.33
C ILE A 33 -18.36 -2.59 -0.62
N PHE A 34 -17.50 -1.73 -1.15
CA PHE A 34 -17.81 -0.80 -2.23
C PHE A 34 -17.14 -1.30 -3.51
N GLY A 35 -17.89 -1.52 -4.57
CA GLY A 35 -17.40 -2.14 -5.79
C GLY A 35 -17.65 -1.32 -7.05
N CYS A 36 -16.73 -1.40 -8.02
CA CYS A 36 -17.02 -0.94 -9.38
C CYS A 36 -18.17 -1.76 -9.99
N GLU A 37 -18.72 -1.31 -11.12
CA GLU A 37 -19.85 -1.97 -11.80
C GLU A 37 -19.61 -3.46 -12.07
N GLN A 38 -18.37 -3.84 -12.38
CA GLN A 38 -18.02 -5.25 -12.60
C GLN A 38 -18.02 -6.05 -11.31
N THR A 39 -17.48 -5.48 -10.22
CA THR A 39 -17.47 -6.12 -8.90
C THR A 39 -18.88 -6.31 -8.35
N GLN A 40 -19.79 -5.35 -8.55
CA GLN A 40 -21.18 -5.42 -8.09
C GLN A 40 -21.95 -6.60 -8.66
N LYS A 41 -21.51 -7.18 -9.78
CA LYS A 41 -22.18 -8.35 -10.40
C LYS A 41 -21.97 -9.65 -9.61
N PHE A 42 -21.00 -9.67 -8.70
CA PHE A 42 -20.67 -10.88 -7.92
C PHE A 42 -21.58 -11.08 -6.70
N ASP A 43 -22.09 -10.01 -6.10
CA ASP A 43 -22.95 -10.09 -4.93
C ASP A 43 -23.81 -8.83 -4.77
N SER A 44 -25.09 -9.01 -4.47
CA SER A 44 -26.04 -7.90 -4.29
C SER A 44 -25.81 -7.06 -3.04
N ARG A 45 -25.00 -7.55 -2.08
CA ARG A 45 -24.62 -6.82 -0.86
C ARG A 45 -23.55 -5.75 -1.14
N ILE A 46 -22.89 -5.80 -2.30
CA ILE A 46 -21.87 -4.83 -2.69
C ILE A 46 -22.53 -3.50 -3.04
N GLN A 47 -22.07 -2.44 -2.38
CA GLN A 47 -22.52 -1.08 -2.68
C GLN A 47 -21.74 -0.51 -3.88
N ALA A 48 -22.35 0.42 -4.60
CA ALA A 48 -21.66 1.09 -5.70
C ALA A 48 -20.56 2.00 -5.15
N ALA A 49 -19.32 1.79 -5.61
CA ALA A 49 -18.22 2.68 -5.31
C ALA A 49 -18.37 3.98 -6.10
N THR A 50 -18.11 5.09 -5.44
CA THR A 50 -17.99 6.43 -6.04
C THR A 50 -16.53 6.76 -6.31
N GLU A 51 -16.27 7.86 -6.99
CA GLU A 51 -14.90 8.35 -7.22
C GLU A 51 -14.17 8.67 -5.90
N GLU A 52 -14.90 9.13 -4.88
CA GLU A 52 -14.37 9.45 -3.57
C GLU A 52 -13.91 8.20 -2.80
N ASP A 53 -14.60 7.09 -2.96
CA ASP A 53 -14.27 5.84 -2.27
C ASP A 53 -12.86 5.34 -2.59
N TRP A 54 -12.38 5.59 -3.82
CA TRP A 54 -11.03 5.17 -4.24
C TRP A 54 -9.90 5.87 -3.51
N ALA A 55 -10.13 7.08 -2.98
CA ALA A 55 -9.15 7.89 -2.27
C ALA A 55 -9.43 7.97 -0.76
N THR A 56 -10.45 7.25 -0.27
CA THR A 56 -10.89 7.36 1.13
C THR A 56 -10.13 6.40 2.02
N GLU A 57 -9.53 6.93 3.09
CA GLU A 57 -9.09 6.16 4.24
C GLU A 57 -10.29 5.98 5.18
N TYR A 58 -10.86 4.78 5.18
CA TYR A 58 -12.14 4.54 5.88
C TYR A 58 -12.01 4.54 7.40
N GLY A 59 -10.90 4.06 7.94
CA GLY A 59 -10.71 3.91 9.39
C GLY A 59 -11.70 2.94 10.05
N ASP A 60 -12.40 2.12 9.27
CA ASP A 60 -13.48 1.23 9.66
C ASP A 60 -13.42 -0.09 8.84
N LEU A 61 -14.31 -1.04 9.12
CA LEU A 61 -14.46 -2.28 8.34
C LEU A 61 -15.14 -2.00 7.00
N ARG A 62 -14.45 -1.29 6.13
CA ARG A 62 -14.88 -0.94 4.79
C ARG A 62 -13.75 -1.18 3.79
N LEU A 63 -14.10 -1.62 2.60
CA LEU A 63 -13.15 -1.95 1.56
C LEU A 63 -13.68 -1.56 0.18
N SER A 64 -12.88 -0.87 -0.60
CA SER A 64 -13.14 -0.63 -2.02
C SER A 64 -12.57 -1.77 -2.86
N VAL A 65 -13.35 -2.33 -3.80
CA VAL A 65 -12.92 -3.43 -4.67
C VAL A 65 -13.14 -3.05 -6.13
N LYS A 66 -12.08 -3.10 -6.92
CA LYS A 66 -12.13 -2.82 -8.36
C LYS A 66 -11.53 -3.97 -9.16
N ILE A 67 -12.23 -4.39 -10.22
CA ILE A 67 -11.67 -5.29 -11.21
C ILE A 67 -10.87 -4.46 -12.23
N VAL A 68 -9.65 -4.89 -12.50
CA VAL A 68 -8.72 -4.27 -13.46
C VAL A 68 -8.32 -5.26 -14.53
N ARG A 69 -8.07 -4.77 -15.74
CA ARG A 69 -7.72 -5.60 -16.90
C ARG A 69 -6.30 -6.14 -16.87
N ASP A 70 -5.39 -5.32 -16.35
CA ASP A 70 -3.95 -5.57 -16.39
C ASP A 70 -3.19 -4.75 -15.33
N LEU A 71 -1.88 -4.93 -15.30
CA LEU A 71 -0.98 -4.21 -14.40
C LEU A 71 -0.95 -2.71 -14.70
N ASP A 72 -1.09 -2.29 -15.96
CA ASP A 72 -1.06 -0.87 -16.34
C ASP A 72 -2.24 -0.11 -15.73
N GLU A 73 -3.44 -0.71 -15.79
CA GLU A 73 -4.62 -0.12 -15.14
C GLU A 73 -4.48 -0.08 -13.62
N ALA A 74 -3.90 -1.12 -13.02
CA ALA A 74 -3.64 -1.14 -11.58
C ALA A 74 -2.66 -0.03 -11.18
N LEU A 75 -1.54 0.10 -11.87
CA LEU A 75 -0.53 1.14 -11.63
C LEU A 75 -1.09 2.54 -11.80
N ALA A 76 -1.91 2.76 -12.84
CA ALA A 76 -2.58 4.05 -13.08
C ALA A 76 -3.56 4.40 -11.94
N HIS A 77 -4.31 3.40 -11.45
CA HIS A 77 -5.21 3.57 -10.31
C HIS A 77 -4.44 3.93 -9.03
N ILE A 78 -3.40 3.18 -8.71
CA ILE A 78 -2.54 3.43 -7.54
C ILE A 78 -1.91 4.83 -7.64
N ALA A 79 -1.34 5.19 -8.79
CA ALA A 79 -0.73 6.51 -8.97
C ALA A 79 -1.70 7.66 -8.72
N ARG A 80 -2.99 7.47 -9.02
CA ARG A 80 -4.04 8.49 -8.87
C ARG A 80 -4.59 8.58 -7.44
N TYR A 81 -4.81 7.44 -6.76
CA TYR A 81 -5.62 7.40 -5.54
C TYR A 81 -4.85 7.00 -4.27
N SER A 82 -3.65 6.44 -4.41
CA SER A 82 -2.86 5.99 -3.26
C SER A 82 -2.53 7.11 -2.29
N THR A 83 -2.58 6.81 -1.00
CA THR A 83 -2.03 7.65 0.08
C THR A 83 -0.50 7.68 0.06
N ARG A 84 0.14 6.83 -0.76
CA ARG A 84 1.60 6.61 -0.84
C ARG A 84 2.22 6.03 0.43
N HIS A 85 1.41 5.40 1.25
CA HIS A 85 1.86 4.74 2.47
C HIS A 85 2.43 3.36 2.18
N SER A 86 1.60 2.41 1.81
CA SER A 86 1.99 1.02 1.56
C SER A 86 1.17 0.42 0.44
N GLU A 87 1.86 -0.19 -0.52
CA GLU A 87 1.25 -0.85 -1.66
C GLU A 87 1.77 -2.28 -1.80
N CYS A 88 0.93 -3.19 -2.24
CA CYS A 88 1.31 -4.59 -2.39
C CYS A 88 0.80 -5.18 -3.71
N ILE A 89 1.63 -5.96 -4.37
CA ILE A 89 1.23 -6.87 -5.44
C ILE A 89 1.31 -8.32 -4.98
N VAL A 90 0.28 -9.10 -5.27
CA VAL A 90 0.29 -10.57 -5.12
C VAL A 90 0.46 -11.18 -6.51
N THR A 91 1.61 -11.79 -6.78
CA THR A 91 1.93 -12.32 -8.10
C THR A 91 2.98 -13.42 -8.05
N ARG A 92 2.92 -14.36 -9.00
CA ARG A 92 4.00 -15.32 -9.30
C ARG A 92 4.91 -14.85 -10.44
N ASN A 93 4.49 -13.81 -11.17
CA ASN A 93 5.27 -13.26 -12.27
C ASN A 93 6.33 -12.29 -11.74
N MET A 94 7.59 -12.67 -11.83
CA MET A 94 8.72 -11.87 -11.32
C MET A 94 8.96 -10.58 -12.10
N GLU A 95 8.57 -10.53 -13.38
CA GLU A 95 8.65 -9.30 -14.18
C GLU A 95 7.63 -8.28 -13.68
N ASN A 96 6.37 -8.70 -13.47
CA ASN A 96 5.34 -7.86 -12.89
C ASN A 96 5.72 -7.38 -11.47
N ALA A 97 6.31 -8.27 -10.66
CA ALA A 97 6.78 -7.91 -9.32
C ALA A 97 7.84 -6.80 -9.36
N ARG A 98 8.86 -6.94 -10.22
CA ARG A 98 9.93 -5.94 -10.39
C ARG A 98 9.39 -4.63 -10.94
N ARG A 99 8.51 -4.70 -11.92
CA ARG A 99 7.87 -3.53 -12.51
C ARG A 99 7.04 -2.78 -11.47
N PHE A 100 6.24 -3.49 -10.69
CA PHE A 100 5.43 -2.90 -9.61
C PHE A 100 6.31 -2.17 -8.59
N GLN A 101 7.40 -2.82 -8.13
CA GLN A 101 8.33 -2.20 -7.18
C GLN A 101 9.06 -0.97 -7.76
N ALA A 102 9.31 -0.94 -9.06
CA ALA A 102 9.99 0.18 -9.71
C ALA A 102 9.06 1.38 -9.99
N GLU A 103 7.80 1.14 -10.32
CA GLU A 103 6.87 2.18 -10.78
C GLU A 103 5.98 2.74 -9.67
N VAL A 104 5.71 1.98 -8.61
CA VAL A 104 4.85 2.44 -7.52
C VAL A 104 5.60 3.41 -6.60
N ASP A 105 5.07 4.62 -6.46
CA ASP A 105 5.60 5.65 -5.58
C ASP A 105 4.90 5.63 -4.21
N ALA A 106 5.26 4.67 -3.38
CA ALA A 106 4.81 4.57 -1.99
C ALA A 106 6.00 4.48 -1.03
N ALA A 107 5.77 4.75 0.26
CA ALA A 107 6.81 4.64 1.28
C ALA A 107 7.31 3.20 1.41
N VAL A 108 6.40 2.22 1.27
CA VAL A 108 6.73 0.79 1.27
C VAL A 108 6.00 0.07 0.14
N VAL A 109 6.73 -0.73 -0.63
CA VAL A 109 6.19 -1.48 -1.78
C VAL A 109 6.49 -2.96 -1.58
N TYR A 110 5.44 -3.75 -1.42
CA TYR A 110 5.50 -5.17 -1.12
C TYR A 110 5.26 -6.05 -2.35
N VAL A 111 5.85 -7.20 -2.33
CA VAL A 111 5.50 -8.33 -3.19
C VAL A 111 5.19 -9.53 -2.31
N ASN A 112 3.97 -10.09 -2.43
CA ASN A 112 3.52 -11.28 -1.74
C ASN A 112 3.63 -11.22 -0.20
N ALA A 113 3.47 -10.05 0.38
CA ALA A 113 3.48 -9.86 1.82
C ALA A 113 2.39 -8.85 2.23
N SER A 114 1.94 -8.92 3.47
CA SER A 114 0.91 -8.03 3.99
C SER A 114 1.46 -6.62 4.21
N THR A 115 0.69 -5.60 3.86
CA THR A 115 0.98 -4.19 4.19
C THR A 115 1.04 -3.94 5.70
N ARG A 116 0.47 -4.85 6.51
CA ARG A 116 0.52 -4.81 7.97
C ARG A 116 1.93 -4.87 8.55
N PHE A 117 2.94 -5.29 7.76
CA PHE A 117 4.34 -5.23 8.16
C PHE A 117 4.96 -3.83 8.11
N THR A 118 4.26 -2.81 7.59
CA THR A 118 4.75 -1.42 7.66
C THR A 118 4.58 -0.91 9.09
N ASP A 119 5.59 -1.14 9.89
CA ASP A 119 5.61 -0.87 11.32
C ASP A 119 7.05 -0.75 11.80
N GLY A 120 7.33 0.20 12.71
CA GLY A 120 8.70 0.46 13.17
C GLY A 120 9.30 -0.69 13.97
N PHE A 121 8.50 -1.48 14.69
CA PHE A 121 8.99 -2.67 15.39
C PHE A 121 9.25 -3.81 14.42
N GLU A 122 8.34 -4.05 13.45
CA GLU A 122 8.51 -5.08 12.43
C GLU A 122 9.74 -4.80 11.55
N PHE A 123 10.03 -3.52 11.28
CA PHE A 123 11.24 -3.11 10.54
C PHE A 123 12.51 -3.11 11.38
N GLY A 124 12.41 -3.42 12.67
CA GLY A 124 13.56 -3.53 13.58
C GLY A 124 14.08 -2.19 14.09
N PHE A 125 13.30 -1.13 14.00
CA PHE A 125 13.68 0.20 14.50
C PHE A 125 13.50 0.35 16.04
N GLY A 126 12.81 -0.59 16.68
CA GLY A 126 12.57 -0.61 18.12
C GLY A 126 11.61 0.45 18.66
N ALA A 127 11.04 1.26 17.79
CA ALA A 127 10.00 2.26 18.07
C ALA A 127 9.32 2.70 16.78
N GLU A 128 8.19 3.38 16.92
CA GLU A 128 7.55 4.13 15.84
C GLU A 128 6.95 5.41 16.40
N ILE A 129 7.40 6.56 15.91
CA ILE A 129 6.85 7.87 16.24
C ILE A 129 5.85 8.37 15.19
N GLY A 130 5.77 7.68 14.07
CA GLY A 130 4.90 7.94 12.95
C GLY A 130 5.38 7.27 11.68
N ILE A 131 4.58 7.37 10.62
CA ILE A 131 4.92 6.92 9.28
C ILE A 131 4.76 8.09 8.33
N SER A 132 5.83 8.45 7.63
CA SER A 132 5.84 9.56 6.68
C SER A 132 5.71 9.06 5.24
N THR A 133 4.87 9.73 4.46
CA THR A 133 4.77 9.52 3.00
C THR A 133 5.55 10.57 2.20
N GLN A 134 6.23 11.50 2.87
CA GLN A 134 7.02 12.57 2.26
C GLN A 134 8.32 12.06 1.63
N LYS A 135 8.97 12.92 0.85
CA LYS A 135 10.28 12.66 0.20
C LYS A 135 11.37 13.65 0.58
N LEU A 136 11.06 14.69 1.35
CA LEU A 136 12.04 15.72 1.73
C LEU A 136 12.84 15.38 2.99
N HIS A 137 12.39 14.42 3.77
CA HIS A 137 13.05 13.95 4.97
C HIS A 137 12.86 12.42 5.06
N ALA A 138 12.74 11.86 6.27
CA ALA A 138 12.45 10.44 6.45
C ALA A 138 11.15 10.04 5.72
N ARG A 139 11.14 8.87 5.12
CA ARG A 139 9.98 8.27 4.47
C ARG A 139 9.74 6.86 5.03
N GLY A 140 8.47 6.50 5.23
CA GLY A 140 8.09 5.25 5.88
C GLY A 140 8.09 5.37 7.41
N PRO A 141 8.16 4.25 8.15
CA PRO A 141 8.24 4.25 9.60
C PRO A 141 9.43 5.05 10.12
N MET A 142 9.19 5.89 11.13
CA MET A 142 10.21 6.76 11.73
C MET A 142 10.41 6.40 13.22
N ALA A 143 11.65 6.36 13.66
CA ALA A 143 12.03 6.08 15.03
C ALA A 143 13.14 7.05 15.52
N LEU A 144 14.02 6.60 16.40
CA LEU A 144 15.07 7.46 16.99
C LEU A 144 16.01 8.10 15.95
N PRO A 145 16.46 7.39 14.88
CA PRO A 145 17.35 7.99 13.89
C PRO A 145 16.78 9.25 13.24
N GLU A 146 15.49 9.27 12.95
CA GLU A 146 14.80 10.38 12.27
C GLU A 146 14.58 11.59 13.19
N LEU A 147 14.67 11.39 14.52
CA LEU A 147 14.59 12.46 15.54
C LEU A 147 15.92 13.16 15.81
N THR A 148 17.01 12.65 15.22
CA THR A 148 18.37 13.13 15.50
C THR A 148 19.03 13.61 14.22
N SER A 149 20.13 14.33 14.39
CA SER A 149 21.05 14.67 13.32
C SER A 149 22.47 14.29 13.71
N TYR A 150 23.40 14.37 12.79
CA TYR A 150 24.79 14.04 13.02
C TYR A 150 25.69 15.22 12.67
N LYS A 151 26.91 15.21 13.23
CA LYS A 151 28.00 16.09 12.85
C LYS A 151 29.25 15.27 12.54
N TYR A 152 30.05 15.75 11.63
CA TYR A 152 31.35 15.14 11.36
C TYR A 152 32.40 15.72 12.32
N LEU A 153 33.18 14.85 12.91
CA LEU A 153 34.36 15.21 13.70
C LEU A 153 35.58 14.87 12.84
N VAL A 154 36.29 15.89 12.40
CA VAL A 154 37.48 15.75 11.55
C VAL A 154 38.69 16.26 12.30
N THR A 155 39.69 15.40 12.50
CA THR A 155 40.96 15.77 13.11
C THR A 155 42.07 15.57 12.10
N GLY A 156 42.86 16.62 11.88
CA GLY A 156 44.00 16.59 11.02
C GLY A 156 45.28 17.04 11.71
N ASN A 157 46.41 16.94 11.02
CA ASN A 157 47.71 17.38 11.51
C ASN A 157 48.42 18.34 10.49
N GLY A 158 47.63 19.14 9.77
CA GLY A 158 48.14 20.12 8.82
C GLY A 158 47.95 19.74 7.33
N GLN A 159 47.17 18.74 7.03
CA GLN A 159 46.85 18.40 5.63
C GLN A 159 46.16 19.58 4.95
N ILE A 160 46.58 19.87 3.73
CA ILE A 160 45.94 20.84 2.84
C ILE A 160 45.29 20.11 1.65
N ARG A 161 44.23 20.71 1.13
CA ARG A 161 43.64 20.26 -0.14
C ARG A 161 44.34 21.01 -1.29
N GLY A 162 44.95 20.23 -2.22
CA GLY A 162 45.51 20.76 -3.48
C GLY A 162 44.41 20.99 -4.52
#